data_ba3b4edceac02b3d7d4b07d6b1f2cbcf
#
_entry.id   ba3b4edceac02b3d7d4b07d6b1f2cbcf
#
_cell.length_a   1.000
_cell.length_b   1.000
_cell.length_c   1.000
_cell.angle_alpha   90.00
_cell.angle_beta   90.00
_cell.angle_gamma   90.00
#
_symmetry.space_group_name_H-M   'P 1'
#
loop_
_entity.id
_entity.type
_entity.pdbx_description
1 polymer ?
#
loop_
_entity_poly.entity_id
_entity_poly.type
_entity_poly.pdbx_seq_one_letter_code
_entity_poly.pdbx_strand_id
1 'polypeptide(L)'
;MIFHRLLIIMALTPLLFAAKPQFSDNQILAMTPHYFDRNHTSPELLGANIYNTRQGRVYQVDIQVDRNRINDDLGFAYSALTNMGQYAKKPIKQLIVVMHSDNQRNPPQVCIGKAKCSINFWVHQIGEYQNWYKDCIHFKEL
;
A
#
# COMPACT_ATOMS: atom_id res chain seq x y z
N MET A 1 -40.37 -8.12 -56.70
CA MET A 1 -40.34 -8.39 -55.29
C MET A 1 -38.87 -8.52 -54.86
N ILE A 2 -38.35 -7.49 -54.29
CA ILE A 2 -36.96 -7.47 -53.82
C ILE A 2 -36.96 -7.74 -52.31
N PHE A 3 -36.53 -8.93 -51.91
CA PHE A 3 -36.37 -9.29 -50.53
C PHE A 3 -35.06 -8.66 -49.98
N HIS A 4 -35.21 -7.62 -49.20
CA HIS A 4 -34.09 -7.08 -48.40
C HIS A 4 -33.82 -8.00 -47.22
N ARG A 5 -32.78 -8.81 -47.32
CA ARG A 5 -32.23 -9.51 -46.17
C ARG A 5 -31.43 -8.53 -45.34
N LEU A 6 -32.02 -8.08 -44.25
CA LEU A 6 -31.33 -7.30 -43.22
C LEU A 6 -30.39 -8.24 -42.43
N LEU A 7 -29.12 -8.17 -42.74
CA LEU A 7 -28.08 -8.87 -41.98
C LEU A 7 -27.81 -8.06 -40.68
N ILE A 8 -28.41 -8.51 -39.59
CA ILE A 8 -28.10 -7.99 -38.26
C ILE A 8 -26.75 -8.57 -37.89
N ILE A 9 -25.69 -7.78 -38.08
CA ILE A 9 -24.39 -8.07 -37.53
C ILE A 9 -24.46 -7.73 -36.03
N MET A 10 -24.72 -8.76 -35.21
CA MET A 10 -24.51 -8.67 -33.76
C MET A 10 -23.00 -8.52 -33.52
N ALA A 11 -22.55 -7.29 -33.35
CA ALA A 11 -21.20 -7.03 -32.87
C ALA A 11 -21.12 -7.53 -31.43
N LEU A 12 -20.61 -8.75 -31.23
CA LEU A 12 -20.14 -9.23 -29.95
C LEU A 12 -18.91 -8.37 -29.59
N THR A 13 -19.14 -7.28 -28.87
CA THR A 13 -18.06 -6.60 -28.19
C THR A 13 -17.59 -7.52 -27.04
N PRO A 14 -16.37 -8.06 -27.07
CA PRO A 14 -15.86 -8.75 -25.91
C PRO A 14 -15.77 -7.71 -24.79
N LEU A 15 -16.53 -7.90 -23.74
CA LEU A 15 -16.32 -7.22 -22.47
C LEU A 15 -14.93 -7.66 -21.98
N LEU A 16 -13.91 -6.91 -22.33
CA LEU A 16 -12.58 -7.03 -21.76
C LEU A 16 -12.71 -6.63 -20.29
N PHE A 17 -12.98 -7.61 -19.43
CA PHE A 17 -12.74 -7.47 -18.02
C PHE A 17 -11.22 -7.29 -17.87
N ALA A 18 -10.78 -6.04 -17.71
CA ALA A 18 -9.40 -5.75 -17.37
C ALA A 18 -9.12 -6.44 -16.02
N ALA A 19 -8.33 -7.52 -16.05
CA ALA A 19 -7.87 -8.17 -14.84
C ALA A 19 -7.15 -7.13 -13.98
N LYS A 20 -7.46 -7.05 -12.67
CA LYS A 20 -6.71 -6.19 -11.75
C LYS A 20 -5.23 -6.58 -11.79
N PRO A 21 -4.31 -5.62 -11.88
CA PRO A 21 -2.89 -5.94 -11.83
C PRO A 21 -2.58 -6.72 -10.56
N GLN A 22 -1.78 -7.77 -10.68
CA GLN A 22 -1.29 -8.57 -9.56
C GLN A 22 0.22 -8.60 -9.60
N PHE A 23 0.85 -8.20 -8.51
CA PHE A 23 2.30 -8.14 -8.40
C PHE A 23 2.82 -9.22 -7.47
N SER A 24 3.93 -9.83 -7.88
CA SER A 24 4.73 -10.69 -6.99
C SER A 24 5.41 -9.85 -5.91
N ASP A 25 5.87 -10.51 -4.86
CA ASP A 25 6.62 -9.85 -3.78
C ASP A 25 7.84 -9.11 -4.34
N ASN A 26 8.58 -9.73 -5.25
CA ASN A 26 9.76 -9.11 -5.86
C ASN A 26 9.40 -7.86 -6.68
N GLN A 27 8.27 -7.85 -7.37
CA GLN A 27 7.79 -6.68 -8.09
C GLN A 27 7.40 -5.55 -7.15
N ILE A 28 6.70 -5.84 -6.06
CA ILE A 28 6.34 -4.85 -5.04
C ILE A 28 7.60 -4.27 -4.41
N LEU A 29 8.54 -5.11 -4.01
CA LEU A 29 9.80 -4.66 -3.42
C LEU A 29 10.65 -3.82 -4.39
N ALA A 30 10.63 -4.14 -5.69
CA ALA A 30 11.32 -3.36 -6.70
C ALA A 30 10.66 -1.99 -6.95
N MET A 31 9.34 -1.88 -6.83
CA MET A 31 8.60 -0.63 -6.99
C MET A 31 8.70 0.29 -5.76
N THR A 32 8.94 -0.27 -4.58
CA THR A 32 8.93 0.47 -3.31
C THR A 32 9.91 1.65 -3.31
N PRO A 33 11.20 1.51 -3.66
CA PRO A 33 12.11 2.66 -3.70
C PRO A 33 11.65 3.76 -4.64
N HIS A 34 11.11 3.41 -5.80
CA HIS A 34 10.61 4.39 -6.77
C HIS A 34 9.45 5.22 -6.23
N TYR A 35 8.59 4.62 -5.42
CA TYR A 35 7.49 5.36 -4.80
C TYR A 35 8.01 6.39 -3.79
N PHE A 36 9.02 6.04 -3.00
CA PHE A 36 9.62 6.93 -2.02
C PHE A 36 10.50 8.03 -2.65
N ASP A 37 10.99 7.84 -3.88
CA ASP A 37 11.79 8.83 -4.61
C ASP A 37 10.95 9.87 -5.38
N ARG A 38 9.62 9.76 -5.36
CA ARG A 38 8.75 10.65 -6.16
C ARG A 38 8.78 12.10 -5.73
N ASN A 39 9.08 12.35 -4.48
CA ASN A 39 8.97 13.68 -3.88
C ASN A 39 10.14 13.90 -2.93
N HIS A 40 10.79 15.06 -3.04
CA HIS A 40 11.88 15.43 -2.13
C HIS A 40 11.44 15.67 -0.68
N THR A 41 10.12 15.74 -0.42
CA THR A 41 9.56 15.77 0.95
C THR A 41 9.22 14.39 1.49
N SER A 42 9.38 13.34 0.70
CA SER A 42 9.18 11.96 1.14
C SER A 42 10.23 11.56 2.17
N PRO A 43 9.87 10.73 3.17
CA PRO A 43 10.87 10.19 4.08
C PRO A 43 11.86 9.31 3.33
N GLU A 44 13.09 9.24 3.82
CA GLU A 44 14.09 8.34 3.27
C GLU A 44 13.71 6.89 3.56
N LEU A 45 13.69 6.06 2.52
CA LEU A 45 13.49 4.63 2.65
C LEU A 45 14.81 3.96 3.05
N LEU A 46 14.82 3.29 4.20
CA LEU A 46 15.98 2.56 4.69
C LEU A 46 15.95 1.08 4.30
N GLY A 47 14.77 0.52 4.10
CA GLY A 47 14.61 -0.86 3.70
C GLY A 47 13.14 -1.22 3.48
N ALA A 48 12.92 -2.34 2.78
CA ALA A 48 11.60 -2.91 2.55
C ALA A 48 11.68 -4.43 2.54
N ASN A 49 10.67 -5.09 3.06
CA ASN A 49 10.59 -6.55 3.08
C ASN A 49 9.15 -7.04 3.06
N ILE A 50 8.96 -8.23 2.50
CA ILE A 50 7.67 -8.96 2.57
C ILE A 50 7.98 -10.34 3.13
N TYR A 51 7.28 -10.73 4.19
CA TYR A 51 7.53 -12.00 4.88
C TYR A 51 6.26 -12.56 5.50
N ASN A 52 6.32 -13.83 5.86
CA ASN A 52 5.22 -14.54 6.51
C ASN A 52 5.37 -14.53 8.04
N THR A 53 4.25 -14.33 8.73
CA THR A 53 4.13 -14.52 10.17
C THR A 53 2.98 -15.46 10.49
N ARG A 54 2.82 -15.84 11.75
CA ARG A 54 1.64 -16.61 12.19
C ARG A 54 0.31 -15.88 11.95
N GLN A 55 0.35 -14.54 11.90
CA GLN A 55 -0.81 -13.67 11.69
C GLN A 55 -1.03 -13.32 10.23
N GLY A 56 -0.24 -13.87 9.33
CA GLY A 56 -0.32 -13.65 7.90
C GLY A 56 0.90 -12.97 7.28
N ARG A 57 0.75 -12.58 6.03
CA ARG A 57 1.83 -11.91 5.30
C ARG A 57 1.94 -10.45 5.70
N VAL A 58 3.18 -10.03 5.86
CA VAL A 58 3.54 -8.65 6.25
C VAL A 58 4.30 -7.99 5.12
N TYR A 59 3.93 -6.75 4.82
CA TYR A 59 4.72 -5.83 4.02
C TYR A 59 5.25 -4.72 4.93
N GLN A 60 6.55 -4.66 5.07
CA GLN A 60 7.24 -3.75 5.99
C GLN A 60 8.15 -2.81 5.23
N VAL A 61 8.17 -1.57 5.65
CA VAL A 61 9.19 -0.59 5.28
C VAL A 61 9.82 0.02 6.52
N ASP A 62 11.12 0.28 6.43
CA ASP A 62 11.87 1.04 7.41
C ASP A 62 12.16 2.41 6.81
N ILE A 63 11.82 3.46 7.54
CA ILE A 63 12.00 4.85 7.09
C ILE A 63 12.75 5.68 8.11
N GLN A 64 13.47 6.67 7.61
CA GLN A 64 14.04 7.72 8.43
C GLN A 64 13.01 8.82 8.61
N VAL A 65 12.62 9.14 9.84
CA VAL A 65 11.61 10.18 10.11
C VAL A 65 12.27 11.44 10.64
N ASP A 66 11.71 12.58 10.24
CA ASP A 66 11.97 13.86 10.86
C ASP A 66 11.01 14.03 12.05
N ARG A 67 11.57 14.39 13.22
CA ARG A 67 10.80 14.61 14.45
C ARG A 67 9.62 15.57 14.25
N ASN A 68 9.79 16.58 13.40
CA ASN A 68 8.76 17.58 13.14
C ASN A 68 7.70 17.14 12.12
N ARG A 69 7.92 16.00 11.47
CA ARG A 69 7.08 15.50 10.37
C ARG A 69 6.65 14.05 10.53
N ILE A 70 6.69 13.51 11.75
CA ILE A 70 6.41 12.09 12.01
C ILE A 70 5.07 11.66 11.42
N ASN A 71 4.00 12.45 11.62
CA ASN A 71 2.67 12.10 11.11
C ASN A 71 2.60 12.17 9.59
N ASP A 72 3.25 13.14 8.96
CA ASP A 72 3.30 13.24 7.50
C ASP A 72 4.12 12.09 6.90
N ASP A 73 5.24 11.75 7.51
CA ASP A 73 6.10 10.64 7.08
C ASP A 73 5.39 9.30 7.23
N LEU A 74 4.68 9.10 8.35
CA LEU A 74 3.86 7.90 8.57
C LEU A 74 2.74 7.79 7.54
N GLY A 75 2.02 8.89 7.29
CA GLY A 75 0.96 8.94 6.30
C GLY A 75 1.47 8.66 4.89
N PHE A 76 2.61 9.21 4.52
CA PHE A 76 3.26 8.91 3.24
C PHE A 76 3.59 7.41 3.13
N ALA A 77 4.19 6.82 4.16
CA ALA A 77 4.54 5.41 4.17
C ALA A 77 3.30 4.51 4.01
N TYR A 78 2.22 4.77 4.75
CA TYR A 78 0.97 4.00 4.60
C TYR A 78 0.31 4.20 3.25
N SER A 79 0.35 5.40 2.69
CA SER A 79 -0.09 5.65 1.32
C SER A 79 0.69 4.80 0.31
N ALA A 80 2.01 4.72 0.45
CA ALA A 80 2.86 3.88 -0.38
C ALA A 80 2.54 2.39 -0.23
N LEU A 81 2.53 1.89 1.01
CA LEU A 81 2.27 0.47 1.31
C LEU A 81 0.90 0.02 0.82
N THR A 82 -0.13 0.83 1.00
CA THR A 82 -1.50 0.48 0.59
C THR A 82 -1.65 0.53 -0.92
N ASN A 83 -1.09 1.55 -1.59
CA ASN A 83 -1.17 1.66 -3.05
C ASN A 83 -0.48 0.51 -3.77
N MET A 84 0.66 0.04 -3.26
CA MET A 84 1.36 -1.10 -3.85
C MET A 84 0.83 -2.44 -3.34
N GLY A 85 0.59 -2.55 -2.04
CA GLY A 85 0.20 -3.80 -1.39
C GLY A 85 -1.19 -4.31 -1.77
N GLN A 86 -2.10 -3.41 -2.19
CA GLN A 86 -3.44 -3.82 -2.66
C GLN A 86 -3.39 -4.76 -3.88
N TYR A 87 -2.32 -4.67 -4.67
CA TYR A 87 -2.14 -5.47 -5.89
C TYR A 87 -1.28 -6.73 -5.67
N ALA A 88 -0.96 -7.05 -4.43
CA ALA A 88 -0.16 -8.24 -4.14
C ALA A 88 -0.85 -9.52 -4.62
N LYS A 89 -0.13 -10.34 -5.37
CA LYS A 89 -0.64 -11.62 -5.85
C LYS A 89 -1.00 -12.55 -4.69
N LYS A 90 -0.20 -12.54 -3.63
CA LYS A 90 -0.49 -13.20 -2.36
C LYS A 90 -0.95 -12.14 -1.36
N PRO A 91 -2.19 -12.22 -0.82
CA PRO A 91 -2.75 -11.17 0.03
C PRO A 91 -1.88 -10.82 1.22
N ILE A 92 -1.66 -9.52 1.42
CA ILE A 92 -0.96 -8.99 2.58
C ILE A 92 -1.99 -8.72 3.67
N LYS A 93 -1.69 -9.14 4.90
CA LYS A 93 -2.57 -8.98 6.06
C LYS A 93 -2.19 -7.78 6.92
N GLN A 94 -0.89 -7.50 7.04
CA GLN A 94 -0.37 -6.42 7.86
C GLN A 94 0.60 -5.54 7.08
N LEU A 95 0.54 -4.26 7.39
CA LEU A 95 1.45 -3.25 6.88
C LEU A 95 2.22 -2.68 8.08
N ILE A 96 3.54 -2.79 8.06
CA ILE A 96 4.40 -2.33 9.16
C ILE A 96 5.30 -1.20 8.67
N VAL A 97 5.32 -0.13 9.43
CA VAL A 97 6.26 0.98 9.24
C VAL A 97 7.16 1.07 10.47
N VAL A 98 8.45 0.87 10.27
CA VAL A 98 9.47 1.06 11.30
C VAL A 98 10.08 2.44 11.11
N MET A 99 9.88 3.31 12.09
CA MET A 99 10.33 4.70 12.05
C MET A 99 11.62 4.84 12.85
N HIS A 100 12.71 5.18 12.16
CA HIS A 100 14.02 5.45 12.75
C HIS A 100 14.18 6.96 12.87
N SER A 101 14.58 7.42 14.07
CA SER A 101 14.88 8.82 14.30
C SER A 101 16.35 9.13 13.98
N ASP A 102 16.65 10.41 13.76
CA ASP A 102 18.05 10.89 13.60
C ASP A 102 18.92 10.62 14.84
N ASN A 103 18.28 10.53 16.00
CA ASN A 103 18.98 10.25 17.24
C ASN A 103 19.07 8.73 17.45
N GLN A 104 20.24 8.17 17.24
CA GLN A 104 20.52 6.74 17.44
C GLN A 104 20.28 6.23 18.87
N ARG A 105 20.14 7.12 19.84
CA ARG A 105 19.82 6.77 21.23
C ARG A 105 18.34 6.43 21.43
N ASN A 106 17.49 6.89 20.53
CA ASN A 106 16.06 6.59 20.58
C ASN A 106 15.80 5.27 19.86
N PRO A 107 15.10 4.31 20.50
CA PRO A 107 14.70 3.10 19.82
C PRO A 107 13.75 3.42 18.67
N PRO A 108 13.76 2.62 17.58
CA PRO A 108 12.78 2.76 16.51
C PRO A 108 11.36 2.57 17.04
N GLN A 109 10.43 3.33 16.50
CA GLN A 109 9.02 3.17 16.76
C GLN A 109 8.39 2.34 15.66
N VAL A 110 7.64 1.31 16.01
CA VAL A 110 6.99 0.41 15.05
C VAL A 110 5.49 0.71 15.01
N CYS A 111 4.99 0.98 13.82
CA CYS A 111 3.57 1.12 13.56
C CYS A 111 3.07 -0.11 12.81
N ILE A 112 2.11 -0.82 13.39
CA ILE A 112 1.51 -2.02 12.81
C ILE A 112 0.09 -1.69 12.39
N GLY A 113 -0.23 -1.89 11.12
CA GLY A 113 -1.54 -1.64 10.55
C GLY A 113 -2.17 -2.87 9.92
N LYS A 114 -3.47 -2.99 10.04
CA LYS A 114 -4.25 -3.98 9.28
C LYS A 114 -4.33 -3.54 7.82
N ALA A 115 -3.94 -4.41 6.90
CA ALA A 115 -3.88 -4.06 5.48
C ALA A 115 -5.25 -3.67 4.92
N LYS A 116 -6.28 -4.47 5.12
CA LYS A 116 -7.63 -4.19 4.60
C LYS A 116 -8.19 -2.87 5.11
N CYS A 117 -8.06 -2.62 6.39
CA CYS A 117 -8.51 -1.40 7.06
C CYS A 117 -7.79 -0.17 6.49
N SER A 118 -6.48 -0.26 6.33
CA SER A 118 -5.65 0.84 5.80
C SER A 118 -5.88 1.08 4.31
N ILE A 119 -6.08 0.04 3.52
CA ILE A 119 -6.42 0.15 2.09
C ILE A 119 -7.76 0.86 1.91
N ASN A 120 -8.77 0.53 2.72
CA ASN A 120 -10.06 1.21 2.68
C ASN A 120 -9.92 2.72 2.87
N PHE A 121 -9.09 3.14 3.80
CA PHE A 121 -8.88 4.57 4.06
C PHE A 121 -7.97 5.22 3.00
N TRP A 122 -6.76 4.69 2.80
CA TRP A 122 -5.74 5.35 1.97
C TRP A 122 -5.98 5.25 0.47
N VAL A 123 -6.59 4.17 0.00
CA VAL A 123 -6.85 3.94 -1.42
C VAL A 123 -8.29 4.29 -1.79
N HIS A 124 -9.25 3.77 -1.04
CA HIS A 124 -10.67 3.94 -1.36
C HIS A 124 -11.31 5.17 -0.73
N GLN A 125 -10.58 5.91 0.10
CA GLN A 125 -11.04 7.14 0.77
C GLN A 125 -12.32 6.92 1.60
N ILE A 126 -12.41 5.77 2.26
CA ILE A 126 -13.51 5.40 3.13
C ILE A 126 -13.15 5.77 4.58
N GLY A 127 -14.00 6.57 5.22
CA GLY A 127 -13.81 6.99 6.60
C GLY A 127 -12.91 8.22 6.74
N GLU A 128 -12.53 8.51 7.97
CA GLU A 128 -11.71 9.66 8.33
C GLU A 128 -10.35 9.22 8.90
N TYR A 129 -9.36 10.11 8.79
CA TYR A 129 -8.00 9.87 9.28
C TYR A 129 -7.97 9.46 10.76
N GLN A 130 -8.73 10.13 11.61
CA GLN A 130 -8.74 9.83 13.04
C GLN A 130 -9.25 8.42 13.35
N ASN A 131 -10.24 7.95 12.61
CA ASN A 131 -10.76 6.59 12.75
C ASN A 131 -9.75 5.55 12.28
N TRP A 132 -9.08 5.81 11.16
CA TRP A 132 -7.99 4.95 10.69
C TRP A 132 -6.87 4.89 11.74
N TYR A 133 -6.44 6.02 12.24
CA TYR A 133 -5.37 6.12 13.23
C TYR A 133 -5.70 5.35 14.53
N LYS A 134 -6.94 5.46 14.98
CA LYS A 134 -7.40 4.80 16.21
C LYS A 134 -7.68 3.31 16.03
N ASP A 135 -8.29 2.92 14.92
CA ASP A 135 -8.89 1.59 14.76
C ASP A 135 -8.04 0.66 13.91
N CYS A 136 -7.25 1.20 12.96
CA CYS A 136 -6.52 0.41 11.97
C CYS A 136 -5.06 0.16 12.32
N ILE A 137 -4.45 1.01 13.12
CA ILE A 137 -3.03 0.94 13.46
C ILE A 137 -2.81 0.94 14.97
N HIS A 138 -1.65 0.45 15.37
CA HIS A 138 -1.15 0.58 16.73
C HIS A 138 0.36 0.69 16.74
N PHE A 139 0.90 1.32 17.77
CA PHE A 139 2.34 1.54 17.94
C PHE A 139 2.93 0.57 18.94
N LYS A 140 4.17 0.18 18.66
CA LYS A 140 4.98 -0.66 19.55
C LYS A 140 6.39 -0.07 19.59
N GLU A 141 6.99 -0.02 20.76
CA GLU A 141 8.42 0.26 20.91
C GLU A 141 9.22 -1.04 20.89
N LEU A 142 10.38 -1.00 20.25
CA LEU A 142 11.32 -2.13 20.21
C LEU A 142 12.23 -2.14 21.42
#